data_cfc4dd3742704f8478a41df9da084ed4
#
_entry.id   cfc4dd3742704f8478a41df9da084ed4
#
_cell.length_a   1.000
_cell.length_b   1.000
_cell.length_c   1.000
_cell.angle_alpha   90.00
_cell.angle_beta   90.00
_cell.angle_gamma   90.00
#
_symmetry.space_group_name_H-M   'P 1'
#
loop_
_entity.id
_entity.type
_entity.pdbx_description
1 polymer ?
#
loop_
_entity_poly.entity_id
_entity_poly.type
_entity_poly.pdbx_seq_one_letter_code
_entity_poly.pdbx_strand_id
1 'polypeptide(L)'
;MGNSRICVLGSGSYLPGAPVATDQVEEVLGRLDGLNDRLASRLDQFRERLLLRSGVQSRHFAIDPHTRRQTETNASLAEKAARRALEAAKMEASEIDLLIFSSPAPDCLTPPTSALLQERLGIQRCTEIEIHSNCTGVPKGIQIALDMLRQGRYAKALVTYSQLSSIFLRSEFYNTSHVTLEHLTLRWMLSDGAGALVLGRDGQGPDRPEMLDAYVESVGVGQTPGMTMELGAQPGPDLAHLPTPYILAIYEAGRHHLWQDVSKVASQAAELALSGLRHMLDACHCDADDIAVYILPFPGQHFISDKHRDMARRILGTDIESRAPFLVTEFGYCGGAASLVQFDRMARAGSFKPGDLVVAYVEESSKWMSGGFLVRWGANGFS
;
A
#
# COMPACT_ATOMS: atom_id res chain seq x y z
N MET A 1 -30.92 -14.22 -5.65
CA MET A 1 -29.67 -14.72 -6.27
C MET A 1 -28.80 -15.15 -5.10
N GLY A 2 -28.36 -16.42 -5.03
CA GLY A 2 -27.55 -16.91 -3.93
C GLY A 2 -26.23 -16.14 -3.88
N ASN A 3 -25.81 -15.76 -2.67
CA ASN A 3 -24.54 -15.06 -2.45
C ASN A 3 -23.39 -16.02 -2.83
N SER A 4 -22.87 -15.91 -4.05
CA SER A 4 -21.79 -16.79 -4.53
C SER A 4 -20.56 -16.56 -3.67
N ARG A 5 -20.02 -17.63 -3.12
CA ARG A 5 -18.76 -17.62 -2.36
C ARG A 5 -17.63 -17.15 -3.27
N ILE A 6 -16.82 -16.21 -2.81
CA ILE A 6 -15.64 -15.72 -3.51
C ILE A 6 -14.41 -16.19 -2.75
N CYS A 7 -13.54 -16.91 -3.45
CA CYS A 7 -12.32 -17.45 -2.88
C CYS A 7 -11.09 -16.64 -3.27
N VAL A 8 -10.10 -16.61 -2.39
CA VAL A 8 -8.74 -16.20 -2.72
C VAL A 8 -8.04 -17.43 -3.31
N LEU A 9 -7.82 -17.42 -4.62
CA LEU A 9 -7.25 -18.54 -5.36
C LEU A 9 -5.74 -18.57 -5.29
N GLY A 10 -5.11 -17.40 -5.13
CA GLY A 10 -3.68 -17.24 -5.00
C GLY A 10 -3.30 -15.83 -4.54
N SER A 11 -2.14 -15.72 -3.93
CA SER A 11 -1.51 -14.45 -3.60
C SER A 11 -0.08 -14.40 -4.13
N GLY A 12 0.43 -13.19 -4.34
CA GLY A 12 1.80 -12.97 -4.76
C GLY A 12 2.30 -11.61 -4.34
N SER A 13 3.58 -11.54 -4.01
CA SER A 13 4.25 -10.29 -3.67
C SER A 13 5.60 -10.18 -4.36
N TYR A 14 6.03 -8.95 -4.61
CA TYR A 14 7.35 -8.69 -5.17
C TYR A 14 7.98 -7.47 -4.52
N LEU A 15 9.23 -7.61 -4.13
CA LEU A 15 10.09 -6.55 -3.61
C LEU A 15 11.28 -6.40 -4.56
N PRO A 16 11.54 -5.20 -5.12
CA PRO A 16 12.58 -5.00 -6.11
C PRO A 16 13.98 -4.93 -5.49
N GLY A 17 14.97 -5.37 -6.24
CA GLY A 17 16.38 -5.32 -5.85
C GLY A 17 16.73 -6.15 -4.62
N ALA A 18 17.97 -5.99 -4.16
CA ALA A 18 18.41 -6.54 -2.88
C ALA A 18 17.89 -5.70 -1.70
N PRO A 19 17.76 -6.29 -0.51
CA PRO A 19 17.48 -5.50 0.70
C PRO A 19 18.56 -4.44 0.92
N VAL A 20 18.15 -3.19 1.12
CA VAL A 20 19.02 -2.06 1.45
C VAL A 20 18.92 -1.82 2.95
N ALA A 21 20.03 -1.98 3.65
CA ALA A 21 20.08 -1.76 5.09
C ALA A 21 19.75 -0.28 5.42
N THR A 22 19.23 -0.06 6.61
CA THR A 22 18.73 1.26 7.04
C THR A 22 19.82 2.35 6.97
N ASP A 23 21.06 2.03 7.24
CA ASP A 23 22.22 2.93 7.16
C ASP A 23 22.70 3.20 5.71
N GLN A 24 22.31 2.34 4.74
CA GLN A 24 22.67 2.44 3.33
C GLN A 24 21.63 3.17 2.46
N VAL A 25 20.52 3.60 3.03
CA VAL A 25 19.43 4.25 2.26
C VAL A 25 19.92 5.46 1.45
N GLU A 26 20.80 6.27 2.04
CA GLU A 26 21.35 7.45 1.36
C GLU A 26 22.32 7.10 0.21
N GLU A 27 22.94 5.93 0.23
CA GLU A 27 23.80 5.46 -0.87
C GLU A 27 22.97 5.16 -2.10
N VAL A 28 21.79 4.59 -1.91
CA VAL A 28 20.87 4.21 -3.02
C VAL A 28 20.04 5.41 -3.49
N LEU A 29 19.45 6.17 -2.57
CA LEU A 29 18.59 7.31 -2.92
C LEU A 29 19.38 8.58 -3.27
N GLY A 30 20.69 8.62 -2.99
CA GLY A 30 21.57 9.77 -3.15
C GLY A 30 21.49 10.75 -1.99
N ARG A 31 22.57 11.47 -1.74
CA ARG A 31 22.59 12.54 -0.74
C ARG A 31 21.93 13.80 -1.27
N LEU A 32 21.33 14.57 -0.39
CA LEU A 32 20.74 15.86 -0.73
C LEU A 32 21.77 16.95 -0.45
N ASP A 33 22.36 17.46 -1.50
CA ASP A 33 23.29 18.60 -1.46
C ASP A 33 22.52 19.92 -1.66
N GLY A 34 23.08 21.02 -1.17
CA GLY A 34 22.49 22.35 -1.35
C GLY A 34 21.29 22.66 -0.44
N LEU A 35 21.10 21.90 0.63
CA LEU A 35 20.15 22.26 1.68
C LEU A 35 20.62 23.50 2.45
N ASN A 36 19.68 24.29 3.01
CA ASN A 36 20.06 25.40 3.88
C ASN A 36 20.79 24.89 5.14
N ASP A 37 21.72 25.70 5.67
CA ASP A 37 22.61 25.33 6.78
C ASP A 37 21.87 24.85 8.03
N ARG A 38 20.71 25.44 8.32
CA ARG A 38 19.89 25.06 9.48
C ARG A 38 19.32 23.66 9.34
N LEU A 39 18.90 23.28 8.13
CA LEU A 39 18.39 21.94 7.85
C LEU A 39 19.53 20.95 7.81
N ALA A 40 20.61 21.26 7.08
CA ALA A 40 21.79 20.43 6.95
C ALA A 40 22.39 20.05 8.31
N SER A 41 22.53 21.00 9.24
CA SER A 41 23.07 20.76 10.58
C SER A 41 22.23 19.85 11.48
N ARG A 42 20.95 19.64 11.16
CA ARG A 42 20.04 18.81 11.94
C ARG A 42 19.68 17.48 11.24
N LEU A 43 20.03 17.36 9.98
CA LEU A 43 19.59 16.29 9.11
C LEU A 43 19.98 14.91 9.64
N ASP A 44 21.28 14.72 9.95
CA ASP A 44 21.81 13.43 10.39
C ASP A 44 21.19 12.99 11.72
N GLN A 45 21.08 13.90 12.68
CA GLN A 45 20.48 13.61 13.98
C GLN A 45 18.97 13.27 13.84
N PHE A 46 18.26 13.99 12.97
CA PHE A 46 16.84 13.70 12.71
C PHE A 46 16.67 12.35 12.04
N ARG A 47 17.46 12.07 11.00
CA ARG A 47 17.46 10.79 10.28
C ARG A 47 17.74 9.63 11.25
N GLU A 48 18.80 9.70 12.03
CA GLU A 48 19.19 8.67 12.98
C GLU A 48 18.06 8.37 13.98
N ARG A 49 17.46 9.39 14.57
CA ARG A 49 16.34 9.23 15.50
C ARG A 49 15.11 8.61 14.84
N LEU A 50 14.80 9.02 13.61
CA LEU A 50 13.66 8.48 12.85
C LEU A 50 13.87 7.00 12.53
N LEU A 51 15.06 6.66 12.04
CA LEU A 51 15.40 5.30 11.65
C LEU A 51 15.44 4.35 12.86
N LEU A 52 16.03 4.76 13.97
CA LEU A 52 16.03 3.99 15.23
C LEU A 52 14.59 3.74 15.74
N ARG A 53 13.74 4.77 15.72
CA ARG A 53 12.34 4.64 16.17
C ARG A 53 11.48 3.78 15.24
N SER A 54 11.79 3.75 13.96
CA SER A 54 11.02 2.96 12.99
C SER A 54 11.17 1.45 13.22
N GLY A 55 12.30 1.01 13.74
CA GLY A 55 12.65 -0.41 13.87
C GLY A 55 12.80 -1.15 12.55
N VAL A 56 12.72 -0.45 11.41
CA VAL A 56 12.83 -1.05 10.07
C VAL A 56 14.29 -1.34 9.77
N GLN A 57 14.60 -2.61 9.51
CA GLN A 57 15.96 -3.10 9.29
C GLN A 57 16.41 -2.92 7.85
N SER A 58 15.52 -3.17 6.90
CA SER A 58 15.82 -3.04 5.48
C SER A 58 14.64 -2.47 4.68
N ARG A 59 14.95 -2.00 3.48
CA ARG A 59 14.02 -1.50 2.48
C ARG A 59 14.39 -2.04 1.12
N HIS A 60 13.45 -1.95 0.19
CA HIS A 60 13.67 -2.31 -1.21
C HIS A 60 13.43 -1.10 -2.10
N PHE A 61 14.32 -0.87 -3.04
CA PHE A 61 14.19 0.20 -4.02
C PHE A 61 14.40 -0.34 -5.43
N ALA A 62 13.56 0.12 -6.35
CA ALA A 62 13.67 -0.19 -7.77
C ALA A 62 14.76 0.67 -8.43
N ILE A 63 15.93 0.71 -7.82
CA ILE A 63 17.11 1.46 -8.25
C ILE A 63 18.30 0.51 -8.23
N ASP A 64 19.04 0.47 -9.33
CA ASP A 64 20.33 -0.19 -9.38
C ASP A 64 21.35 0.62 -8.55
N PRO A 65 21.96 0.05 -7.51
CA PRO A 65 22.81 0.80 -6.59
C PRO A 65 24.10 1.33 -7.21
N HIS A 66 24.57 0.71 -8.31
CA HIS A 66 25.82 1.11 -8.97
C HIS A 66 25.60 2.18 -10.04
N THR A 67 24.57 1.99 -10.87
CA THR A 67 24.26 2.91 -11.97
C THR A 67 23.26 3.99 -11.60
N ARG A 68 22.57 3.84 -10.48
CA ARG A 68 21.46 4.67 -9.99
C ARG A 68 20.28 4.77 -10.98
N ARG A 69 20.21 3.85 -11.93
CA ARG A 69 19.09 3.79 -12.87
C ARG A 69 17.91 3.09 -12.25
N GLN A 70 16.73 3.56 -12.59
CA GLN A 70 15.48 2.89 -12.25
C GLN A 70 15.40 1.53 -12.96
N THR A 71 15.04 0.49 -12.22
CA THR A 71 14.98 -0.90 -12.72
C THR A 71 13.57 -1.38 -13.00
N GLU A 72 12.56 -0.72 -12.43
CA GLU A 72 11.16 -1.11 -12.54
C GLU A 72 10.25 0.09 -12.83
N THR A 73 9.06 -0.20 -13.35
CA THR A 73 7.90 0.69 -13.40
C THR A 73 6.80 0.15 -12.46
N ASN A 74 5.73 0.91 -12.22
CA ASN A 74 4.60 0.38 -11.46
C ASN A 74 3.98 -0.84 -12.15
N ALA A 75 3.83 -0.80 -13.48
CA ALA A 75 3.35 -1.93 -14.26
C ALA A 75 4.26 -3.16 -14.13
N SER A 76 5.60 -3.00 -14.15
CA SER A 76 6.52 -4.14 -14.04
C SER A 76 6.58 -4.73 -12.62
N LEU A 77 6.47 -3.90 -11.59
CA LEU A 77 6.34 -4.36 -10.21
C LEU A 77 5.06 -5.20 -10.02
N ALA A 78 3.93 -4.65 -10.49
CA ALA A 78 2.64 -5.32 -10.42
C ALA A 78 2.62 -6.63 -11.23
N GLU A 79 3.23 -6.66 -12.43
CA GLU A 79 3.37 -7.87 -13.22
C GLU A 79 4.05 -9.00 -12.45
N LYS A 80 5.17 -8.72 -11.78
CA LYS A 80 5.92 -9.73 -11.04
C LYS A 80 5.14 -10.28 -9.85
N ALA A 81 4.42 -9.42 -9.13
CA ALA A 81 3.51 -9.85 -8.06
C ALA A 81 2.33 -10.67 -8.63
N ALA A 82 1.73 -10.20 -9.73
CA ALA A 82 0.61 -10.86 -10.40
C ALA A 82 0.98 -12.26 -10.90
N ARG A 83 2.13 -12.43 -11.54
CA ARG A 83 2.60 -13.75 -12.01
C ARG A 83 2.76 -14.73 -10.85
N ARG A 84 3.29 -14.29 -9.69
CA ARG A 84 3.39 -15.13 -8.49
C ARG A 84 2.02 -15.50 -7.92
N ALA A 85 1.05 -14.58 -7.99
CA ALA A 85 -0.31 -14.85 -7.55
C ALA A 85 -1.02 -15.86 -8.49
N LEU A 86 -0.83 -15.74 -9.81
CA LEU A 86 -1.33 -16.66 -10.81
C LEU A 86 -0.69 -18.05 -10.66
N GLU A 87 0.63 -18.12 -10.44
CA GLU A 87 1.34 -19.37 -10.15
C GLU A 87 0.78 -20.06 -8.91
N ALA A 88 0.56 -19.32 -7.81
CA ALA A 88 -0.05 -19.85 -6.60
C ALA A 88 -1.48 -20.33 -6.83
N ALA A 89 -2.23 -19.66 -7.71
CA ALA A 89 -3.57 -20.05 -8.12
C ALA A 89 -3.58 -21.23 -9.11
N LYS A 90 -2.44 -21.62 -9.67
CA LYS A 90 -2.29 -22.60 -10.77
C LYS A 90 -3.13 -22.18 -12.01
N MET A 91 -3.07 -20.89 -12.34
CA MET A 91 -3.87 -20.27 -13.40
C MET A 91 -3.00 -19.56 -14.42
N GLU A 92 -3.48 -19.56 -15.67
CA GLU A 92 -2.91 -18.73 -16.72
C GLU A 92 -3.52 -17.31 -16.70
N ALA A 93 -2.74 -16.32 -17.14
CA ALA A 93 -3.21 -14.95 -17.18
C ALA A 93 -4.42 -14.74 -18.11
N SER A 94 -4.55 -15.58 -19.14
CA SER A 94 -5.69 -15.57 -20.09
C SER A 94 -7.03 -15.92 -19.47
N GLU A 95 -7.05 -16.51 -18.27
CA GLU A 95 -8.26 -16.83 -17.53
C GLU A 95 -8.84 -15.64 -16.75
N ILE A 96 -8.09 -14.54 -16.65
CA ILE A 96 -8.51 -13.32 -15.94
C ILE A 96 -9.44 -12.51 -16.85
N ASP A 97 -10.64 -12.28 -16.39
CA ASP A 97 -11.66 -11.47 -17.08
C ASP A 97 -11.87 -10.08 -16.44
N LEU A 98 -11.34 -9.86 -15.22
CA LEU A 98 -11.31 -8.59 -14.53
C LEU A 98 -9.90 -8.30 -13.96
N LEU A 99 -9.24 -7.24 -14.44
CA LEU A 99 -7.96 -6.76 -13.95
C LEU A 99 -8.16 -5.43 -13.21
N ILE A 100 -7.79 -5.37 -11.94
CA ILE A 100 -7.83 -4.14 -11.15
C ILE A 100 -6.41 -3.81 -10.71
N PHE A 101 -5.94 -2.64 -11.09
CA PHE A 101 -4.66 -2.09 -10.67
C PHE A 101 -4.85 -0.86 -9.81
N SER A 102 -4.09 -0.73 -8.75
CA SER A 102 -4.06 0.48 -7.93
C SER A 102 -2.64 0.90 -7.58
N SER A 103 -2.43 2.21 -7.47
CA SER A 103 -1.13 2.82 -7.16
C SER A 103 -1.33 4.27 -6.70
N PRO A 104 -0.42 4.85 -5.90
CA PRO A 104 -0.44 6.27 -5.57
C PRO A 104 -0.02 7.16 -6.74
N ALA A 105 0.63 6.60 -7.77
CA ALA A 105 1.04 7.34 -8.96
C ALA A 105 1.05 6.41 -10.18
N PRO A 106 0.54 6.87 -11.32
CA PRO A 106 0.60 6.12 -12.56
C PRO A 106 2.01 6.15 -13.17
N ASP A 107 2.32 5.19 -14.05
CA ASP A 107 3.55 5.23 -14.85
C ASP A 107 3.52 6.39 -15.87
N CYS A 108 2.33 6.69 -16.40
CA CYS A 108 2.05 7.83 -17.27
C CYS A 108 0.57 8.23 -17.15
N LEU A 109 0.24 9.46 -17.55
CA LEU A 109 -1.15 9.93 -17.52
C LEU A 109 -2.02 9.23 -18.57
N THR A 110 -1.41 8.79 -19.67
CA THR A 110 -2.07 8.06 -20.76
C THR A 110 -1.03 7.25 -21.57
N PRO A 111 -1.26 5.96 -21.81
CA PRO A 111 -2.39 5.14 -21.37
C PRO A 111 -2.37 4.89 -19.85
N PRO A 112 -3.48 4.35 -19.25
CA PRO A 112 -3.49 3.96 -17.84
C PRO A 112 -2.52 2.80 -17.59
N THR A 113 -1.93 2.75 -16.38
CA THR A 113 -0.96 1.71 -15.99
C THR A 113 -1.60 0.33 -15.99
N SER A 114 -2.89 0.22 -15.71
CA SER A 114 -3.68 -1.03 -15.82
C SER A 114 -3.63 -1.63 -17.22
N ALA A 115 -3.71 -0.80 -18.27
CA ALA A 115 -3.61 -1.26 -19.67
C ALA A 115 -2.17 -1.71 -20.00
N LEU A 116 -1.15 -1.02 -19.47
CA LEU A 116 0.25 -1.44 -19.61
C LEU A 116 0.49 -2.78 -18.90
N LEU A 117 -0.12 -2.97 -17.73
CA LEU A 117 -0.06 -4.24 -17.00
C LEU A 117 -0.77 -5.37 -17.76
N GLN A 118 -1.94 -5.10 -18.34
CA GLN A 118 -2.66 -6.04 -19.19
C GLN A 118 -1.78 -6.55 -20.34
N GLU A 119 -1.10 -5.64 -21.05
CA GLU A 119 -0.17 -5.96 -22.13
C GLU A 119 0.98 -6.84 -21.63
N ARG A 120 1.62 -6.45 -20.52
CA ARG A 120 2.73 -7.20 -19.92
C ARG A 120 2.35 -8.61 -19.48
N LEU A 121 1.14 -8.80 -18.99
CA LEU A 121 0.60 -10.13 -18.63
C LEU A 121 0.16 -10.95 -19.85
N GLY A 122 0.03 -10.34 -21.03
CA GLY A 122 -0.43 -10.99 -22.24
C GLY A 122 -1.93 -11.30 -22.24
N ILE A 123 -2.72 -10.59 -21.44
CA ILE A 123 -4.18 -10.78 -21.37
C ILE A 123 -4.82 -10.12 -22.60
N GLN A 124 -5.29 -10.93 -23.53
CA GLN A 124 -5.83 -10.45 -24.80
C GLN A 124 -7.15 -9.69 -24.66
N ARG A 125 -7.95 -10.05 -23.66
CA ARG A 125 -9.27 -9.46 -23.42
C ARG A 125 -9.67 -9.57 -21.96
N CYS A 126 -9.84 -8.43 -21.30
CA CYS A 126 -10.45 -8.33 -19.97
C CYS A 126 -11.09 -6.96 -19.82
N THR A 127 -11.84 -6.75 -18.73
CA THR A 127 -12.11 -5.39 -18.23
C THR A 127 -10.95 -4.98 -17.34
N GLU A 128 -10.32 -3.85 -17.64
CA GLU A 128 -9.29 -3.28 -16.80
C GLU A 128 -9.79 -2.05 -16.06
N ILE A 129 -9.36 -1.86 -14.82
CA ILE A 129 -9.71 -0.72 -13.97
C ILE A 129 -8.45 -0.22 -13.28
N GLU A 130 -8.17 1.09 -13.40
CA GLU A 130 -7.13 1.76 -12.62
C GLU A 130 -7.72 2.56 -11.47
N ILE A 131 -7.14 2.41 -10.27
CA ILE A 131 -7.53 3.15 -9.06
C ILE A 131 -6.34 3.99 -8.60
N HIS A 132 -6.45 5.30 -8.72
CA HIS A 132 -5.52 6.22 -8.09
C HIS A 132 -5.85 6.35 -6.59
N SER A 133 -5.04 5.74 -5.74
CA SER A 133 -5.16 5.81 -4.29
C SER A 133 -3.86 5.37 -3.63
N ASN A 134 -3.57 5.90 -2.46
CA ASN A 134 -2.48 5.38 -1.63
C ASN A 134 -2.89 4.03 -0.99
N CYS A 135 -2.68 3.83 0.30
CA CYS A 135 -2.84 2.54 0.96
C CYS A 135 -4.24 1.92 0.79
N THR A 136 -5.31 2.74 0.77
CA THR A 136 -6.69 2.25 0.57
C THR A 136 -7.00 1.79 -0.86
N GLY A 137 -6.07 1.93 -1.80
CA GLY A 137 -6.19 1.36 -3.15
C GLY A 137 -6.38 -0.16 -3.14
N VAL A 138 -5.75 -0.87 -2.20
CA VAL A 138 -5.91 -2.33 -2.04
C VAL A 138 -7.35 -2.71 -1.66
N PRO A 139 -7.90 -2.26 -0.52
CA PRO A 139 -9.27 -2.62 -0.17
C PRO A 139 -10.32 -2.09 -1.16
N LYS A 140 -10.12 -0.92 -1.79
CA LYS A 140 -10.99 -0.43 -2.88
C LYS A 140 -11.04 -1.41 -4.05
N GLY A 141 -9.86 -1.88 -4.50
CA GLY A 141 -9.77 -2.86 -5.59
C GLY A 141 -10.43 -4.19 -5.23
N ILE A 142 -10.22 -4.68 -4.01
CA ILE A 142 -10.85 -5.92 -3.53
C ILE A 142 -12.36 -5.76 -3.42
N GLN A 143 -12.87 -4.65 -2.89
CA GLN A 143 -14.30 -4.39 -2.77
C GLN A 143 -14.99 -4.38 -4.14
N ILE A 144 -14.42 -3.68 -5.11
CA ILE A 144 -14.93 -3.65 -6.49
C ILE A 144 -14.94 -5.06 -7.11
N ALA A 145 -13.83 -5.80 -6.96
CA ALA A 145 -13.74 -7.17 -7.48
C ALA A 145 -14.78 -8.08 -6.83
N LEU A 146 -14.91 -8.01 -5.50
CA LEU A 146 -15.86 -8.82 -4.74
C LEU A 146 -17.29 -8.61 -5.19
N ASP A 147 -17.71 -7.34 -5.33
CA ASP A 147 -19.05 -6.98 -5.77
C ASP A 147 -19.32 -7.45 -7.19
N MET A 148 -18.39 -7.24 -8.12
CA MET A 148 -18.53 -7.64 -9.52
C MET A 148 -18.55 -9.17 -9.68
N LEU A 149 -17.76 -9.90 -8.90
CA LEU A 149 -17.76 -11.36 -8.88
C LEU A 149 -19.06 -11.91 -8.26
N ARG A 150 -19.54 -11.34 -7.14
CA ARG A 150 -20.80 -11.74 -6.50
C ARG A 150 -22.01 -11.56 -7.42
N GLN A 151 -22.02 -10.48 -8.21
CA GLN A 151 -23.05 -10.24 -9.22
C GLN A 151 -22.99 -11.21 -10.42
N GLY A 152 -21.91 -11.98 -10.55
CA GLY A 152 -21.72 -12.94 -11.64
C GLY A 152 -21.35 -12.30 -12.98
N ARG A 153 -20.96 -11.02 -12.99
CA ARG A 153 -20.52 -10.33 -14.19
C ARG A 153 -19.15 -10.84 -14.68
N TYR A 154 -18.28 -11.20 -13.74
CA TYR A 154 -16.96 -11.79 -13.98
C TYR A 154 -16.82 -13.08 -13.17
N ALA A 155 -15.92 -13.96 -13.61
CA ALA A 155 -15.62 -15.21 -12.95
C ALA A 155 -14.30 -15.17 -12.17
N LYS A 156 -13.29 -14.46 -12.71
CA LYS A 156 -11.92 -14.39 -12.17
C LYS A 156 -11.41 -12.96 -12.20
N ALA A 157 -10.98 -12.46 -11.05
CA ALA A 157 -10.40 -11.14 -10.91
C ALA A 157 -8.94 -11.23 -10.45
N LEU A 158 -8.09 -10.41 -11.03
CA LEU A 158 -6.73 -10.15 -10.57
C LEU A 158 -6.69 -8.73 -9.99
N VAL A 159 -6.51 -8.62 -8.67
CA VAL A 159 -6.37 -7.35 -7.97
C VAL A 159 -4.90 -7.14 -7.65
N THR A 160 -4.32 -6.02 -8.09
CA THR A 160 -2.91 -5.69 -7.93
C THR A 160 -2.72 -4.31 -7.32
N TYR A 161 -1.65 -4.15 -6.58
CA TYR A 161 -1.18 -2.85 -6.10
C TYR A 161 0.34 -2.76 -6.24
N SER A 162 0.84 -1.61 -6.69
CA SER A 162 2.26 -1.31 -6.67
C SER A 162 2.56 0.04 -6.02
N GLN A 163 3.70 0.09 -5.33
CA GLN A 163 4.28 1.28 -4.73
C GLN A 163 5.68 1.45 -5.28
N LEU A 164 5.89 2.47 -6.09
CA LEU A 164 7.19 2.86 -6.63
C LEU A 164 7.60 4.22 -6.06
N SER A 165 7.86 4.24 -4.75
CA SER A 165 8.20 5.45 -4.01
C SER A 165 9.56 6.02 -4.41
N SER A 166 10.50 5.16 -4.77
CA SER A 166 11.88 5.55 -5.04
C SER A 166 12.00 6.63 -6.12
N ILE A 167 11.07 6.72 -7.07
CA ILE A 167 11.07 7.78 -8.11
C ILE A 167 10.92 9.19 -7.51
N PHE A 168 10.23 9.32 -6.35
CA PHE A 168 10.01 10.60 -5.67
C PHE A 168 11.02 10.85 -4.55
N LEU A 169 11.79 9.83 -4.17
CA LEU A 169 12.68 9.87 -3.00
C LEU A 169 14.15 10.04 -3.39
N ARG A 170 14.48 9.92 -4.67
CA ARG A 170 15.83 10.15 -5.19
C ARG A 170 16.24 11.60 -5.01
N SER A 171 17.55 11.82 -4.73
CA SER A 171 18.08 13.18 -4.57
C SER A 171 17.81 14.09 -5.77
N GLU A 172 17.83 13.53 -6.98
CA GLU A 172 17.60 14.26 -8.23
C GLU A 172 16.16 14.78 -8.41
N PHE A 173 15.23 14.25 -7.63
CA PHE A 173 13.83 14.69 -7.68
C PHE A 173 13.58 15.98 -6.89
N TYR A 174 14.46 16.31 -5.93
CA TYR A 174 14.22 17.42 -5.02
C TYR A 174 14.71 18.76 -5.57
N ASN A 175 13.86 19.77 -5.48
CA ASN A 175 14.28 21.18 -5.49
C ASN A 175 14.69 21.55 -4.07
N THR A 176 16.00 21.47 -3.78
CA THR A 176 16.54 21.58 -2.43
C THR A 176 16.31 22.93 -1.75
N SER A 177 16.00 23.99 -2.53
CA SER A 177 15.61 25.30 -2.00
C SER A 177 14.31 25.29 -1.19
N HIS A 178 13.45 24.27 -1.42
CA HIS A 178 12.11 24.15 -0.82
C HIS A 178 11.96 22.90 0.07
N VAL A 179 13.06 22.20 0.38
CA VAL A 179 13.01 21.00 1.22
C VAL A 179 12.86 21.37 2.69
N THR A 180 11.99 20.66 3.40
CA THR A 180 11.80 20.73 4.85
C THR A 180 11.90 19.33 5.47
N LEU A 181 11.87 19.21 6.80
CA LEU A 181 11.91 17.91 7.48
C LEU A 181 10.67 17.04 7.14
N GLU A 182 9.54 17.67 6.90
CA GLU A 182 8.28 17.00 6.51
C GLU A 182 8.40 16.28 5.16
N HIS A 183 9.17 16.84 4.22
CA HIS A 183 9.49 16.19 2.94
C HIS A 183 10.45 14.99 3.12
N LEU A 184 11.34 15.06 4.11
CA LEU A 184 12.39 14.06 4.29
C LEU A 184 11.95 12.85 5.13
N THR A 185 10.92 12.99 5.96
CA THR A 185 10.43 11.88 6.79
C THR A 185 10.08 10.66 5.95
N LEU A 186 9.29 10.84 4.90
CA LEU A 186 8.86 9.74 4.02
C LEU A 186 10.02 9.17 3.20
N ARG A 187 11.04 9.97 2.89
CA ARG A 187 12.24 9.53 2.18
C ARG A 187 12.95 8.37 2.89
N TRP A 188 12.95 8.39 4.22
CA TRP A 188 13.58 7.34 5.02
C TRP A 188 12.63 6.27 5.52
N MET A 189 11.32 6.45 5.36
CA MET A 189 10.31 5.51 5.83
C MET A 189 9.83 4.55 4.74
N LEU A 190 9.73 5.04 3.49
CA LEU A 190 9.11 4.30 2.40
C LEU A 190 10.06 3.28 1.75
N SER A 191 9.48 2.29 1.13
CA SER A 191 10.07 1.21 0.35
C SER A 191 9.27 1.02 -0.93
N ASP A 192 9.83 0.36 -1.94
CA ASP A 192 9.10 -0.08 -3.11
C ASP A 192 8.60 -1.52 -2.94
N GLY A 193 7.50 -1.84 -3.60
CA GLY A 193 6.97 -3.19 -3.59
C GLY A 193 5.63 -3.31 -4.31
N ALA A 194 5.22 -4.54 -4.55
CA ALA A 194 3.92 -4.84 -5.14
C ALA A 194 3.31 -6.08 -4.50
N GLY A 195 1.98 -6.15 -4.55
CA GLY A 195 1.23 -7.32 -4.14
C GLY A 195 0.04 -7.57 -5.06
N ALA A 196 -0.40 -8.82 -5.11
CA ALA A 196 -1.52 -9.25 -5.95
C ALA A 196 -2.32 -10.37 -5.28
N LEU A 197 -3.63 -10.37 -5.56
CA LEU A 197 -4.55 -11.45 -5.23
C LEU A 197 -5.30 -11.89 -6.49
N VAL A 198 -5.44 -13.21 -6.67
CA VAL A 198 -6.40 -13.78 -7.62
C VAL A 198 -7.64 -14.15 -6.85
N LEU A 199 -8.78 -13.57 -7.23
CA LEU A 199 -10.10 -13.85 -6.66
C LEU A 199 -10.96 -14.56 -7.69
N GLY A 200 -11.80 -15.48 -7.25
CA GLY A 200 -12.68 -16.18 -8.15
C GLY A 200 -13.93 -16.73 -7.47
N ARG A 201 -14.97 -16.90 -8.28
CA ARG A 201 -16.16 -17.64 -7.88
C ARG A 201 -15.78 -19.13 -7.87
N ASP A 202 -15.72 -19.70 -6.69
CA ASP A 202 -15.47 -21.12 -6.55
C ASP A 202 -16.74 -21.81 -6.01
N GLY A 203 -17.23 -22.80 -6.77
CA GLY A 203 -18.35 -23.65 -6.38
C GLY A 203 -17.94 -24.84 -5.50
N GLN A 204 -16.64 -24.98 -5.19
CA GLN A 204 -16.11 -26.20 -4.58
C GLN A 204 -15.61 -25.99 -3.15
N GLY A 205 -16.52 -26.20 -2.18
CA GLY A 205 -16.18 -26.59 -0.81
C GLY A 205 -15.52 -25.55 0.11
N PRO A 206 -15.42 -25.84 1.43
CA PRO A 206 -14.85 -24.93 2.44
C PRO A 206 -13.31 -24.91 2.45
N ASP A 207 -12.65 -25.59 1.53
CA ASP A 207 -11.23 -25.92 1.62
C ASP A 207 -10.30 -24.78 1.19
N ARG A 208 -10.79 -23.83 0.38
CA ARG A 208 -10.02 -22.64 -0.03
C ARG A 208 -10.30 -21.42 0.84
N PRO A 209 -9.34 -20.48 0.97
CA PRO A 209 -9.58 -19.23 1.65
C PRO A 209 -10.72 -18.45 1.01
N GLU A 210 -11.66 -17.98 1.83
CA GLU A 210 -12.83 -17.22 1.38
C GLU A 210 -12.63 -15.73 1.67
N MET A 211 -12.77 -14.89 0.68
CA MET A 211 -12.87 -13.45 0.85
C MET A 211 -14.27 -13.11 1.36
N LEU A 212 -14.37 -12.87 2.66
CA LEU A 212 -15.66 -12.61 3.30
C LEU A 212 -16.19 -11.23 2.97
N ASP A 213 -15.32 -10.21 3.12
CA ASP A 213 -15.70 -8.84 2.84
C ASP A 213 -14.49 -7.92 2.61
N ALA A 214 -14.75 -6.74 2.10
CA ALA A 214 -13.82 -5.62 2.02
C ALA A 214 -14.57 -4.33 2.36
N TYR A 215 -13.92 -3.45 3.09
CA TYR A 215 -14.50 -2.23 3.64
C TYR A 215 -13.60 -1.03 3.38
N VAL A 216 -14.18 0.10 3.00
CA VAL A 216 -13.47 1.38 2.85
C VAL A 216 -14.34 2.50 3.36
N GLU A 217 -13.74 3.41 4.13
CA GLU A 217 -14.40 4.66 4.52
C GLU A 217 -13.49 5.87 4.28
N SER A 218 -14.10 7.02 4.04
CA SER A 218 -13.42 8.31 3.93
C SER A 218 -14.06 9.27 4.90
N VAL A 219 -13.28 9.75 5.86
CA VAL A 219 -13.74 10.64 6.95
C VAL A 219 -13.09 12.03 6.88
N GLY A 220 -12.47 12.35 5.74
CA GLY A 220 -11.63 13.54 5.57
C GLY A 220 -12.37 14.83 5.22
N VAL A 221 -13.70 14.86 5.23
CA VAL A 221 -14.46 16.09 4.97
C VAL A 221 -14.12 17.15 6.02
N GLY A 222 -13.75 18.38 5.58
CA GLY A 222 -13.31 19.45 6.46
C GLY A 222 -11.91 19.31 7.06
N GLN A 223 -11.24 18.17 6.86
CA GLN A 223 -9.89 17.93 7.33
C GLN A 223 -8.85 18.40 6.30
N THR A 224 -7.77 19.05 6.75
CA THR A 224 -6.62 19.31 5.89
C THR A 224 -5.95 17.97 5.52
N PRO A 225 -5.43 17.83 4.29
CA PRO A 225 -4.65 16.65 3.92
C PRO A 225 -3.49 16.42 4.89
N GLY A 226 -3.25 15.17 5.26
CA GLY A 226 -2.09 14.77 6.05
C GLY A 226 -0.85 14.49 5.19
N MET A 227 -1.06 14.28 3.89
CA MET A 227 0.02 14.07 2.92
C MET A 227 -0.39 14.65 1.56
N THR A 228 0.55 15.32 0.89
CA THR A 228 0.31 15.93 -0.43
C THR A 228 1.51 15.76 -1.35
N MET A 229 1.23 15.72 -2.63
CA MET A 229 2.18 15.82 -3.74
C MET A 229 1.42 16.32 -4.95
N GLU A 230 1.89 17.39 -5.58
CA GLU A 230 1.17 18.03 -6.67
C GLU A 230 1.84 17.77 -8.01
N LEU A 231 1.12 17.14 -8.93
CA LEU A 231 1.54 16.93 -10.31
C LEU A 231 0.45 17.28 -11.33
N GLY A 232 -0.78 17.45 -10.85
CA GLY A 232 -1.95 17.78 -11.66
C GLY A 232 -2.42 19.23 -11.47
N ALA A 233 -3.47 19.60 -12.18
CA ALA A 233 -4.08 20.90 -12.06
C ALA A 233 -4.72 21.08 -10.67
N GLN A 234 -4.31 22.13 -9.95
CA GLN A 234 -4.96 22.55 -8.71
C GLN A 234 -6.03 23.61 -9.02
N PRO A 235 -7.23 23.49 -8.46
CA PRO A 235 -8.23 24.53 -8.58
C PRO A 235 -7.77 25.77 -7.81
N GLY A 236 -7.65 26.90 -8.51
CA GLY A 236 -7.28 28.18 -7.92
C GLY A 236 -7.55 29.31 -8.90
N PRO A 237 -7.80 30.53 -8.42
CA PRO A 237 -8.13 31.68 -9.27
C PRO A 237 -7.00 32.08 -10.21
N ASP A 238 -5.77 31.68 -9.93
CA ASP A 238 -4.56 32.16 -10.62
C ASP A 238 -4.06 31.27 -11.74
N LEU A 239 -4.65 30.06 -11.95
CA LEU A 239 -4.18 29.12 -12.97
C LEU A 239 -4.23 29.67 -14.41
N ALA A 240 -5.17 30.57 -14.69
CA ALA A 240 -5.29 31.19 -16.00
C ALA A 240 -4.19 32.23 -16.31
N HIS A 241 -3.40 32.61 -15.31
CA HIS A 241 -2.43 33.70 -15.42
C HIS A 241 -0.99 33.28 -15.06
N LEU A 242 -0.70 31.97 -14.98
CA LEU A 242 0.67 31.52 -14.72
C LEU A 242 1.59 31.91 -15.89
N PRO A 243 2.68 32.65 -15.64
CA PRO A 243 3.61 33.09 -16.69
C PRO A 243 4.48 31.96 -17.23
N THR A 244 4.50 30.82 -16.53
CA THR A 244 5.30 29.62 -16.88
C THR A 244 4.37 28.42 -17.08
N PRO A 245 4.80 27.39 -17.85
CA PRO A 245 4.08 26.13 -17.90
C PRO A 245 3.79 25.61 -16.49
N TYR A 246 2.58 25.16 -16.24
CA TYR A 246 2.08 24.77 -14.91
C TYR A 246 3.01 23.80 -14.17
N ILE A 247 3.58 22.81 -14.89
CA ILE A 247 4.50 21.84 -14.31
C ILE A 247 5.81 22.48 -13.80
N LEU A 248 6.32 23.50 -14.47
CA LEU A 248 7.48 24.24 -14.02
C LEU A 248 7.19 25.06 -12.78
N ALA A 249 6.01 25.70 -12.71
CA ALA A 249 5.58 26.44 -11.53
C ALA A 249 5.45 25.55 -10.29
N ILE A 250 4.95 24.31 -10.44
CA ILE A 250 4.92 23.31 -9.36
C ILE A 250 6.34 22.97 -8.89
N TYR A 251 7.26 22.70 -9.84
CA TYR A 251 8.66 22.38 -9.54
C TYR A 251 9.37 23.55 -8.86
N GLU A 252 9.25 24.76 -9.41
CA GLU A 252 9.86 25.96 -8.85
C GLU A 252 9.38 26.27 -7.43
N ALA A 253 8.12 25.99 -7.13
CA ALA A 253 7.52 26.16 -5.80
C ALA A 253 7.79 24.96 -4.85
N GLY A 254 8.47 23.91 -5.30
CA GLY A 254 8.73 22.69 -4.49
C GLY A 254 7.47 21.86 -4.16
N ARG A 255 6.33 22.14 -4.82
CA ARG A 255 5.05 21.47 -4.52
C ARG A 255 4.94 20.05 -5.10
N HIS A 256 5.88 19.66 -5.96
CA HIS A 256 6.03 18.30 -6.45
C HIS A 256 6.65 17.36 -5.40
N HIS A 257 7.24 17.88 -4.31
CA HIS A 257 7.75 17.03 -3.25
C HIS A 257 6.62 16.30 -2.52
N LEU A 258 6.88 15.05 -2.17
CA LEU A 258 6.00 14.32 -1.27
C LEU A 258 6.14 14.90 0.14
N TRP A 259 5.10 15.55 0.61
CA TRP A 259 5.04 16.22 1.91
C TRP A 259 4.07 15.51 2.85
N GLN A 260 4.41 15.44 4.13
CA GLN A 260 3.54 14.87 5.16
C GLN A 260 3.51 15.77 6.41
N ASP A 261 2.32 16.08 6.90
CA ASP A 261 2.14 16.65 8.24
C ASP A 261 2.44 15.57 9.30
N VAL A 262 3.74 15.43 9.61
CA VAL A 262 4.25 14.39 10.51
C VAL A 262 3.56 14.42 11.88
N SER A 263 3.33 15.62 12.41
CA SER A 263 2.70 15.82 13.73
C SER A 263 1.25 15.36 13.73
N LYS A 264 0.49 15.77 12.73
CA LYS A 264 -0.92 15.43 12.60
C LYS A 264 -1.09 13.93 12.33
N VAL A 265 -0.30 13.37 11.42
CA VAL A 265 -0.34 11.94 11.11
C VAL A 265 0.03 11.11 12.33
N ALA A 266 1.11 11.44 13.05
CA ALA A 266 1.51 10.73 14.26
C ALA A 266 0.45 10.79 15.38
N SER A 267 -0.37 11.83 15.41
CA SER A 267 -1.44 11.96 16.41
C SER A 267 -2.74 11.26 16.04
N GLN A 268 -3.06 11.11 14.75
CA GLN A 268 -4.40 10.70 14.28
C GLN A 268 -4.42 9.36 13.54
N ALA A 269 -3.33 8.94 12.89
CA ALA A 269 -3.34 7.77 11.99
C ALA A 269 -3.74 6.47 12.70
N ALA A 270 -3.22 6.23 13.91
CA ALA A 270 -3.54 5.02 14.65
C ALA A 270 -5.01 4.96 15.09
N GLU A 271 -5.57 6.09 15.52
CA GLU A 271 -6.99 6.17 15.90
C GLU A 271 -7.90 6.01 14.68
N LEU A 272 -7.54 6.62 13.54
CA LEU A 272 -8.22 6.43 12.26
C LEU A 272 -8.24 4.95 11.86
N ALA A 273 -7.09 4.29 11.90
CA ALA A 273 -6.99 2.87 11.55
C ALA A 273 -7.84 1.98 12.45
N LEU A 274 -7.73 2.16 13.77
CA LEU A 274 -8.43 1.31 14.74
C LEU A 274 -9.95 1.56 14.76
N SER A 275 -10.37 2.82 14.63
CA SER A 275 -11.81 3.15 14.57
C SER A 275 -12.44 2.61 13.29
N GLY A 276 -11.78 2.80 12.14
CA GLY A 276 -12.26 2.24 10.88
C GLY A 276 -12.25 0.71 10.88
N LEU A 277 -11.24 0.07 11.49
CA LEU A 277 -11.23 -1.38 11.68
C LEU A 277 -12.44 -1.83 12.54
N ARG A 278 -12.77 -1.11 13.61
CA ARG A 278 -13.97 -1.38 14.42
C ARG A 278 -15.24 -1.29 13.55
N HIS A 279 -15.39 -0.21 12.76
CA HIS A 279 -16.52 -0.06 11.83
C HIS A 279 -16.61 -1.20 10.83
N MET A 280 -15.48 -1.65 10.28
CA MET A 280 -15.43 -2.80 9.38
C MET A 280 -15.93 -4.09 10.09
N LEU A 281 -15.41 -4.38 11.29
CA LEU A 281 -15.81 -5.57 12.04
C LEU A 281 -17.32 -5.55 12.36
N ASP A 282 -17.85 -4.38 12.75
CA ASP A 282 -19.29 -4.21 13.00
C ASP A 282 -20.11 -4.43 11.70
N ALA A 283 -19.65 -3.91 10.57
CA ALA A 283 -20.31 -4.11 9.27
C ALA A 283 -20.28 -5.58 8.81
N CYS A 284 -19.22 -6.31 9.12
CA CYS A 284 -19.08 -7.74 8.83
C CYS A 284 -19.74 -8.64 9.88
N HIS A 285 -20.34 -8.08 10.93
CA HIS A 285 -20.87 -8.82 12.07
C HIS A 285 -19.87 -9.79 12.71
N CYS A 286 -18.61 -9.36 12.83
CA CYS A 286 -17.51 -10.11 13.41
C CYS A 286 -17.05 -9.46 14.72
N ASP A 287 -16.84 -10.28 15.75
CA ASP A 287 -16.22 -9.80 16.97
C ASP A 287 -14.69 -9.71 16.80
N ALA A 288 -14.09 -8.70 17.45
CA ALA A 288 -12.63 -8.54 17.41
C ALA A 288 -11.90 -9.74 18.06
N ASP A 289 -12.55 -10.45 18.98
CA ASP A 289 -12.00 -11.66 19.60
C ASP A 289 -11.95 -12.86 18.64
N ASP A 290 -12.81 -12.90 17.62
CA ASP A 290 -12.86 -13.98 16.63
C ASP A 290 -11.72 -13.86 15.60
N ILE A 291 -11.09 -12.69 15.49
CA ILE A 291 -9.99 -12.48 14.55
C ILE A 291 -8.72 -13.14 15.05
N ALA A 292 -8.25 -14.14 14.33
CA ALA A 292 -7.03 -14.87 14.65
C ALA A 292 -5.75 -14.08 14.32
N VAL A 293 -5.77 -13.30 13.21
CA VAL A 293 -4.60 -12.53 12.76
C VAL A 293 -5.01 -11.15 12.25
N TYR A 294 -4.32 -10.14 12.76
CA TYR A 294 -4.41 -8.75 12.33
C TYR A 294 -3.17 -8.35 11.52
N ILE A 295 -3.34 -7.99 10.27
CA ILE A 295 -2.29 -7.43 9.41
C ILE A 295 -2.48 -5.92 9.38
N LEU A 296 -1.67 -5.21 10.17
CA LEU A 296 -1.70 -3.76 10.34
C LEU A 296 -0.33 -3.18 9.95
N PRO A 297 -0.07 -2.96 8.66
CA PRO A 297 1.25 -2.58 8.17
C PRO A 297 1.51 -1.07 8.36
N PHE A 298 1.81 -0.66 9.57
CA PHE A 298 2.26 0.70 9.85
C PHE A 298 3.69 0.96 9.37
N PRO A 299 4.08 2.21 9.11
CA PRO A 299 5.42 2.54 8.59
C PRO A 299 6.56 2.37 9.59
N GLY A 300 6.28 2.03 10.85
CA GLY A 300 7.32 1.80 11.86
C GLY A 300 6.77 1.33 13.20
N GLN A 301 7.64 0.72 14.02
CA GLN A 301 7.30 0.17 15.34
C GLN A 301 6.73 1.21 16.34
N HIS A 302 7.03 2.49 16.14
CA HIS A 302 6.48 3.52 17.01
C HIS A 302 4.95 3.64 16.94
N PHE A 303 4.31 3.08 15.91
CA PHE A 303 2.85 2.96 15.81
C PHE A 303 2.27 1.78 16.59
N ILE A 304 3.10 0.93 17.19
CA ILE A 304 2.71 -0.19 18.04
C ILE A 304 3.22 -0.05 19.49
N SER A 305 3.42 1.19 19.95
CA SER A 305 3.81 1.51 21.33
C SER A 305 2.70 1.21 22.33
N ASP A 306 3.01 1.20 23.62
CA ASP A 306 2.03 0.94 24.69
C ASP A 306 0.79 1.84 24.58
N LYS A 307 0.97 3.12 24.24
CA LYS A 307 -0.14 4.05 23.98
C LYS A 307 -1.08 3.53 22.90
N HIS A 308 -0.55 2.97 21.82
CA HIS A 308 -1.36 2.46 20.70
C HIS A 308 -2.00 1.12 21.05
N ARG A 309 -1.34 0.28 21.86
CA ARG A 309 -1.94 -0.95 22.43
C ARG A 309 -3.12 -0.65 23.33
N ASP A 310 -2.99 0.34 24.22
CA ASP A 310 -4.10 0.78 25.07
C ASP A 310 -5.24 1.37 24.25
N MET A 311 -4.93 2.11 23.18
CA MET A 311 -5.93 2.60 22.23
C MET A 311 -6.66 1.45 21.54
N ALA A 312 -5.94 0.41 21.08
CA ALA A 312 -6.53 -0.78 20.48
C ALA A 312 -7.46 -1.50 21.45
N ARG A 313 -7.04 -1.74 22.70
CA ARG A 313 -7.90 -2.34 23.73
C ARG A 313 -9.17 -1.52 23.97
N ARG A 314 -9.06 -0.19 24.01
CA ARG A 314 -10.22 0.69 24.21
C ARG A 314 -11.19 0.67 23.04
N ILE A 315 -10.70 0.70 21.79
CA ILE A 315 -11.52 0.81 20.57
C ILE A 315 -12.08 -0.56 20.15
N LEU A 316 -11.26 -1.60 20.18
CA LEU A 316 -11.65 -2.94 19.73
C LEU A 316 -12.24 -3.79 20.87
N GLY A 317 -12.04 -3.39 22.12
CA GLY A 317 -12.52 -4.14 23.29
C GLY A 317 -11.64 -5.34 23.67
N THR A 318 -10.54 -5.58 22.94
CA THR A 318 -9.68 -6.75 23.15
C THR A 318 -8.20 -6.40 22.92
N ASP A 319 -7.31 -7.26 23.42
CA ASP A 319 -5.88 -7.19 23.16
C ASP A 319 -5.54 -7.92 21.86
N ILE A 320 -4.93 -7.20 20.93
CA ILE A 320 -4.55 -7.74 19.62
C ILE A 320 -3.04 -7.96 19.47
N GLU A 321 -2.22 -7.64 20.48
CA GLU A 321 -0.75 -7.62 20.38
C GLU A 321 -0.18 -8.95 19.89
N SER A 322 -0.58 -10.06 20.50
CA SER A 322 -0.09 -11.39 20.12
C SER A 322 -0.63 -11.88 18.77
N ARG A 323 -1.67 -11.24 18.26
CA ARG A 323 -2.35 -11.57 17.00
C ARG A 323 -2.02 -10.59 15.86
N ALA A 324 -1.19 -9.57 16.12
CA ALA A 324 -0.82 -8.53 15.15
C ALA A 324 0.69 -8.57 14.86
N PRO A 325 1.20 -9.56 14.13
CA PRO A 325 2.61 -9.64 13.77
C PRO A 325 3.02 -8.46 12.91
N PHE A 326 4.21 -7.90 13.16
CA PHE A 326 4.69 -6.71 12.48
C PHE A 326 5.91 -7.05 11.60
N LEU A 327 5.67 -7.45 10.34
CA LEU A 327 6.71 -7.87 9.40
C LEU A 327 7.32 -6.71 8.59
N VAL A 328 6.77 -5.51 8.67
CA VAL A 328 7.28 -4.33 7.93
C VAL A 328 8.74 -4.01 8.29
N THR A 329 9.20 -4.40 9.48
CA THR A 329 10.60 -4.27 9.88
C THR A 329 11.58 -4.98 8.95
N GLU A 330 11.15 -6.05 8.28
CA GLU A 330 12.00 -6.89 7.44
C GLU A 330 12.11 -6.41 5.98
N PHE A 331 11.09 -5.68 5.48
CA PHE A 331 11.01 -5.31 4.05
C PHE A 331 10.72 -3.83 3.80
N GLY A 332 10.50 -3.05 4.86
CA GLY A 332 10.15 -1.64 4.74
C GLY A 332 8.68 -1.41 4.37
N TYR A 333 8.22 -0.18 4.56
CA TYR A 333 6.83 0.18 4.30
C TYR A 333 6.62 0.55 2.83
N CYS A 334 5.99 -0.32 2.07
CA CYS A 334 5.66 -0.12 0.66
C CYS A 334 4.17 0.27 0.45
N GLY A 335 3.68 1.20 1.27
CA GLY A 335 2.30 1.70 1.16
C GLY A 335 1.26 0.60 1.24
N GLY A 336 0.22 0.67 0.41
CA GLY A 336 -0.83 -0.36 0.35
C GLY A 336 -0.31 -1.76 0.04
N ALA A 337 0.77 -1.89 -0.75
CA ALA A 337 1.40 -3.18 -1.02
C ALA A 337 1.85 -3.90 0.24
N ALA A 338 2.18 -3.19 1.33
CA ALA A 338 2.65 -3.80 2.57
C ALA A 338 1.63 -4.78 3.17
N SER A 339 0.33 -4.51 3.04
CA SER A 339 -0.73 -5.42 3.48
C SER A 339 -0.75 -6.73 2.69
N LEU A 340 -0.58 -6.65 1.37
CA LEU A 340 -0.53 -7.82 0.50
C LEU A 340 0.79 -8.58 0.63
N VAL A 341 1.92 -7.88 0.78
CA VAL A 341 3.24 -8.50 1.02
C VAL A 341 3.22 -9.28 2.32
N GLN A 342 2.69 -8.71 3.39
CA GLN A 342 2.59 -9.37 4.68
C GLN A 342 1.64 -10.57 4.61
N PHE A 343 0.46 -10.40 4.00
CA PHE A 343 -0.50 -11.49 3.77
C PHE A 343 0.14 -12.66 3.00
N ASP A 344 0.78 -12.38 1.86
CA ASP A 344 1.42 -13.39 1.01
C ASP A 344 2.55 -14.13 1.74
N ARG A 345 3.42 -13.41 2.47
CA ARG A 345 4.48 -14.02 3.27
C ARG A 345 3.94 -14.93 4.36
N MET A 346 2.93 -14.50 5.10
CA MET A 346 2.31 -15.29 6.14
C MET A 346 1.59 -16.52 5.58
N ALA A 347 0.88 -16.38 4.45
CA ALA A 347 0.24 -17.49 3.76
C ALA A 347 1.26 -18.56 3.33
N ARG A 348 2.35 -18.13 2.68
CA ARG A 348 3.45 -19.03 2.26
C ARG A 348 4.20 -19.68 3.41
N ALA A 349 4.32 -18.99 4.54
CA ALA A 349 4.92 -19.52 5.77
C ALA A 349 4.02 -20.50 6.53
N GLY A 350 2.77 -20.72 6.07
CA GLY A 350 1.79 -21.57 6.77
C GLY A 350 1.35 -20.98 8.11
N SER A 351 1.36 -19.66 8.26
CA SER A 351 1.03 -18.99 9.52
C SER A 351 -0.46 -19.01 9.85
N PHE A 352 -1.31 -19.29 8.87
CA PHE A 352 -2.76 -19.35 9.04
C PHE A 352 -3.25 -20.78 9.20
N LYS A 353 -4.19 -21.00 10.10
CA LYS A 353 -4.81 -22.31 10.35
C LYS A 353 -6.21 -22.36 9.70
N PRO A 354 -6.69 -23.56 9.34
CA PRO A 354 -8.06 -23.74 8.86
C PRO A 354 -9.09 -23.11 9.82
N GLY A 355 -9.95 -22.26 9.27
CA GLY A 355 -10.98 -21.54 10.02
C GLY A 355 -10.55 -20.18 10.56
N ASP A 356 -9.27 -19.85 10.58
CA ASP A 356 -8.79 -18.55 11.04
C ASP A 356 -9.46 -17.40 10.28
N LEU A 357 -9.94 -16.41 11.00
CA LEU A 357 -10.31 -15.10 10.45
C LEU A 357 -9.06 -14.21 10.42
N VAL A 358 -8.68 -13.79 9.23
CA VAL A 358 -7.53 -12.93 8.96
C VAL A 358 -8.04 -11.60 8.44
N VAL A 359 -7.76 -10.52 9.16
CA VAL A 359 -8.07 -9.16 8.72
C VAL A 359 -6.79 -8.45 8.32
N ALA A 360 -6.79 -7.79 7.16
CA ALA A 360 -5.78 -6.82 6.79
C ALA A 360 -6.43 -5.44 6.73
N TYR A 361 -5.87 -4.46 7.43
CA TYR A 361 -6.43 -3.13 7.51
C TYR A 361 -5.34 -2.07 7.38
N VAL A 362 -5.62 -1.02 6.61
CA VAL A 362 -4.69 0.08 6.31
C VAL A 362 -5.38 1.42 6.55
N GLU A 363 -4.59 2.42 6.93
CA GLU A 363 -4.98 3.83 6.92
C GLU A 363 -4.32 4.57 5.77
N GLU A 364 -4.93 5.67 5.35
CA GLU A 364 -4.44 6.56 4.31
C GLU A 364 -4.57 8.02 4.79
N SER A 365 -3.46 8.57 5.26
CA SER A 365 -3.41 9.93 5.80
C SER A 365 -3.50 11.03 4.74
N SER A 366 -3.39 10.70 3.45
CA SER A 366 -3.48 11.71 2.38
C SER A 366 -4.72 12.57 2.50
N LYS A 367 -5.89 11.95 2.70
CA LYS A 367 -7.16 12.65 2.97
C LYS A 367 -8.05 11.90 3.97
N TRP A 368 -7.44 11.19 4.94
CA TRP A 368 -8.11 10.52 6.06
C TRP A 368 -9.13 9.48 5.60
N MET A 369 -8.60 8.46 4.98
CA MET A 369 -9.32 7.26 4.58
C MET A 369 -8.76 6.05 5.32
N SER A 370 -9.57 5.01 5.46
CA SER A 370 -9.11 3.72 5.94
C SER A 370 -9.92 2.60 5.30
N GLY A 371 -9.37 1.40 5.33
CA GLY A 371 -10.06 0.25 4.76
C GLY A 371 -9.27 -1.04 4.91
N GLY A 372 -9.96 -2.15 4.67
CA GLY A 372 -9.37 -3.47 4.81
C GLY A 372 -10.16 -4.55 4.12
N PHE A 373 -9.72 -5.77 4.31
CA PHE A 373 -10.40 -6.96 3.84
C PHE A 373 -10.33 -8.08 4.90
N LEU A 374 -11.33 -8.96 4.87
CA LEU A 374 -11.49 -10.08 5.79
C LEU A 374 -11.51 -11.40 5.03
N VAL A 375 -10.65 -12.33 5.43
CA VAL A 375 -10.52 -13.66 4.84
C VAL A 375 -10.75 -14.71 5.91
N ARG A 376 -11.57 -15.73 5.60
CA ARG A 376 -11.58 -16.99 6.34
C ARG A 376 -10.63 -17.97 5.70
N TRP A 377 -9.63 -18.43 6.44
CA TRP A 377 -8.63 -19.34 5.88
C TRP A 377 -9.19 -20.76 5.69
N GLY A 378 -8.96 -21.34 4.53
CA GLY A 378 -9.42 -22.69 4.19
C GLY A 378 -8.40 -23.77 4.54
N ALA A 379 -8.83 -25.04 4.59
CA ALA A 379 -7.99 -26.18 4.97
C ALA A 379 -6.81 -26.42 4.02
N ASN A 380 -6.99 -26.13 2.74
CA ASN A 380 -5.99 -26.40 1.69
C ASN A 380 -5.18 -25.15 1.29
N GLY A 381 -5.39 -24.00 1.96
CA GLY A 381 -4.76 -22.74 1.52
C GLY A 381 -5.09 -22.47 0.04
N PHE A 382 -4.07 -22.20 -0.77
CA PHE A 382 -4.23 -21.96 -2.22
C PHE A 382 -4.17 -23.25 -3.06
N SER A 383 -4.08 -24.42 -2.46
CA SER A 383 -3.89 -25.73 -3.14
C SER A 383 -5.16 -26.25 -3.80
#